data_db2a335faf05da7aca34507d9d88974e
#
_entry.id   db2a335faf05da7aca34507d9d88974e
#
_cell.length_a   1.000
_cell.length_b   1.000
_cell.length_c   1.000
_cell.angle_alpha   90.00
_cell.angle_beta   90.00
_cell.angle_gamma   90.00
#
_symmetry.space_group_name_H-M   'P 1'
#
loop_
_entity.id
_entity.type
_entity.pdbx_description
1 polymer ?
#
loop_
_entity_poly.entity_id
_entity_poly.type
_entity_poly.pdbx_seq_one_letter_code
_entity_poly.pdbx_strand_id
1 'polypeptide(L)'
;MSKSLAIAVLALSAAACAAPRPIVPPPPARPTEALQSLPAAGAYKIDSNNSELRLLVYRAGPLASFGHNHVIVSHAVVGLLQIGNTISESSFSLSVPVESFVVDDAQSRLEEGSDFPGDIAEDAKSGTRRNMLGTAMLDAAEFPEIGVKSVALAGTPGAVTADLTLNIAGRESTISAPFTLQGDAHRLTATGSMQLQQTAIGLTPYSLLHGALQVQDAMLLKFKIAVPIEKEPAD
;
A
#
# COMPACT_ATOMS: atom_id res chain seq x y z
N MET A 1 -49.65 -14.84 -55.10
CA MET A 1 -49.41 -15.34 -53.72
C MET A 1 -47.89 -15.34 -53.50
N SER A 2 -47.38 -14.25 -52.97
CA SER A 2 -45.94 -14.05 -52.76
C SER A 2 -45.62 -14.29 -51.29
N LYS A 3 -44.71 -15.25 -51.01
CA LYS A 3 -44.26 -15.59 -49.65
C LYS A 3 -42.97 -14.85 -49.39
N SER A 4 -43.02 -13.83 -48.55
CA SER A 4 -41.80 -13.13 -48.05
C SER A 4 -41.11 -13.95 -46.96
N LEU A 5 -39.86 -14.31 -47.18
CA LEU A 5 -39.00 -15.01 -46.25
C LEU A 5 -38.26 -13.95 -45.42
N ALA A 6 -38.58 -13.85 -44.13
CA ALA A 6 -37.89 -12.99 -43.19
C ALA A 6 -36.63 -13.69 -42.69
N ILE A 7 -35.46 -13.15 -42.97
CA ILE A 7 -34.17 -13.59 -42.47
C ILE A 7 -33.92 -12.86 -41.14
N ALA A 8 -33.96 -13.58 -40.01
CA ALA A 8 -33.55 -13.05 -38.72
C ALA A 8 -32.03 -13.07 -38.62
N VAL A 9 -31.43 -11.90 -38.59
CA VAL A 9 -29.97 -11.73 -38.34
C VAL A 9 -29.78 -11.76 -36.83
N LEU A 10 -29.17 -12.84 -36.35
CA LEU A 10 -28.76 -13.00 -34.96
C LEU A 10 -27.44 -12.23 -34.74
N ALA A 11 -27.51 -11.05 -34.14
CA ALA A 11 -26.32 -10.27 -33.78
C ALA A 11 -25.65 -10.94 -32.56
N LEU A 12 -24.51 -11.59 -32.79
CA LEU A 12 -23.63 -12.12 -31.73
C LEU A 12 -22.86 -10.93 -31.13
N SER A 13 -23.31 -10.43 -29.98
CA SER A 13 -22.55 -9.44 -29.21
C SER A 13 -21.35 -10.12 -28.52
N ALA A 14 -20.18 -9.93 -29.07
CA ALA A 14 -18.92 -10.32 -28.42
C ALA A 14 -18.74 -9.47 -27.15
N ALA A 15 -18.94 -10.07 -25.99
CA ALA A 15 -18.55 -9.47 -24.72
C ALA A 15 -17.00 -9.39 -24.70
N ALA A 16 -16.48 -8.22 -24.96
CA ALA A 16 -15.05 -7.95 -24.78
C ALA A 16 -14.73 -8.06 -23.27
N CYS A 17 -14.05 -9.11 -22.87
CA CYS A 17 -13.41 -9.18 -21.56
C CYS A 17 -12.41 -8.02 -21.47
N ALA A 18 -12.77 -6.96 -20.76
CA ALA A 18 -11.84 -5.87 -20.46
C ALA A 18 -10.70 -6.43 -19.62
N ALA A 19 -9.50 -6.43 -20.16
CA ALA A 19 -8.28 -6.77 -19.41
C ALA A 19 -8.16 -5.81 -18.20
N PRO A 20 -7.64 -6.29 -17.05
CA PRO A 20 -7.38 -5.43 -15.90
C PRO A 20 -6.52 -4.25 -16.34
N ARG A 21 -6.92 -3.04 -15.97
CA ARG A 21 -6.10 -1.85 -16.26
C ARG A 21 -4.79 -1.95 -15.47
N PRO A 22 -3.63 -1.71 -16.10
CA PRO A 22 -2.37 -1.63 -15.37
C PRO A 22 -2.48 -0.54 -14.32
N ILE A 23 -2.09 -0.87 -13.08
CA ILE A 23 -1.97 0.11 -11.99
C ILE A 23 -0.72 0.92 -12.30
N VAL A 24 -0.90 2.14 -12.78
CA VAL A 24 0.21 3.08 -13.01
C VAL A 24 0.39 3.88 -11.73
N PRO A 25 1.55 3.79 -11.05
CA PRO A 25 1.85 4.66 -9.93
C PRO A 25 1.71 6.12 -10.35
N PRO A 26 1.14 7.00 -9.52
CA PRO A 26 1.10 8.42 -9.82
C PRO A 26 2.53 8.94 -10.06
N PRO A 27 2.71 9.92 -10.95
CA PRO A 27 4.01 10.56 -11.11
C PRO A 27 4.47 11.10 -9.75
N PRO A 28 5.78 11.02 -9.43
CA PRO A 28 6.30 11.52 -8.18
C PRO A 28 5.89 12.98 -7.99
N ALA A 29 5.40 13.30 -6.80
CA ALA A 29 5.09 14.68 -6.43
C ALA A 29 6.30 15.55 -6.72
N ARG A 30 6.06 16.82 -7.17
CA ARG A 30 7.16 17.75 -7.43
C ARG A 30 8.14 17.75 -6.26
N PRO A 31 9.45 17.78 -6.52
CA PRO A 31 10.44 17.76 -5.47
C PRO A 31 10.21 18.94 -4.53
N THR A 32 9.70 18.67 -3.34
CA THR A 32 10.05 19.50 -2.17
C THR A 32 11.56 19.36 -2.07
N GLU A 33 12.29 20.44 -1.76
CA GLU A 33 13.75 20.47 -1.78
C GLU A 33 14.33 19.17 -1.22
N ALA A 34 15.08 18.46 -2.06
CA ALA A 34 15.71 17.21 -1.65
C ALA A 34 16.66 17.52 -0.50
N LEU A 35 16.66 16.64 0.49
CA LEU A 35 17.56 16.76 1.64
C LEU A 35 19.00 16.91 1.15
N GLN A 36 19.67 18.01 1.53
CA GLN A 36 21.04 18.27 1.08
C GLN A 36 22.07 17.45 1.85
N SER A 37 21.77 17.08 3.09
CA SER A 37 22.60 16.24 3.93
C SER A 37 21.74 15.43 4.90
N LEU A 38 22.20 14.25 5.29
CA LEU A 38 21.55 13.48 6.34
C LEU A 38 21.61 14.23 7.67
N PRO A 39 20.62 14.05 8.56
CA PRO A 39 20.72 14.47 9.96
C PRO A 39 21.92 13.84 10.66
N ALA A 40 22.22 14.29 11.86
CA ALA A 40 23.30 13.73 12.66
C ALA A 40 23.14 12.21 12.84
N ALA A 41 24.23 11.47 12.85
CA ALA A 41 24.21 10.04 13.12
C ALA A 41 23.62 9.76 14.51
N GLY A 42 22.72 8.78 14.60
CA GLY A 42 22.03 8.44 15.84
C GLY A 42 20.76 7.63 15.64
N ALA A 43 20.12 7.33 16.75
CA ALA A 43 18.84 6.61 16.79
C ALA A 43 17.67 7.60 16.89
N TYR A 44 16.65 7.40 16.06
CA TYR A 44 15.47 8.26 15.98
C TYR A 44 14.20 7.42 15.98
N LYS A 45 13.19 7.85 16.74
CA LYS A 45 11.87 7.18 16.77
C LYS A 45 11.00 7.68 15.61
N ILE A 46 10.17 6.80 15.07
CA ILE A 46 9.15 7.16 14.08
C ILE A 46 8.04 7.97 14.77
N ASP A 47 7.61 9.04 14.11
CA ASP A 47 6.44 9.84 14.50
C ASP A 47 5.18 9.26 13.84
N SER A 48 4.46 8.42 14.57
CA SER A 48 3.23 7.78 14.10
C SER A 48 2.17 8.81 13.67
N ASN A 49 2.05 9.94 14.38
CA ASN A 49 1.02 10.94 14.11
C ASN A 49 1.21 11.63 12.75
N ASN A 50 2.43 11.65 12.25
CA ASN A 50 2.78 12.24 10.96
C ASN A 50 3.18 11.20 9.91
N SER A 51 3.03 9.91 10.24
CA SER A 51 3.30 8.78 9.34
C SER A 51 2.03 8.15 8.83
N GLU A 52 2.07 7.61 7.61
CA GLU A 52 0.95 6.94 6.97
C GLU A 52 1.44 5.80 6.08
N LEU A 53 0.73 4.68 6.14
CA LEU A 53 0.75 3.64 5.11
C LEU A 53 -0.63 3.58 4.45
N ARG A 54 -0.66 3.58 3.13
CA ARG A 54 -1.89 3.53 2.34
C ARG A 54 -1.79 2.46 1.27
N LEU A 55 -2.76 1.57 1.24
CA LEU A 55 -2.88 0.50 0.26
C LEU A 55 -4.10 0.76 -0.61
N LEU A 56 -3.91 0.80 -1.92
CA LEU A 56 -4.97 0.88 -2.91
C LEU A 56 -5.16 -0.51 -3.50
N VAL A 57 -6.32 -1.09 -3.24
CA VAL A 57 -6.67 -2.46 -3.61
C VAL A 57 -7.77 -2.44 -4.65
N TYR A 58 -7.55 -3.12 -5.76
CA TYR A 58 -8.42 -3.06 -6.91
C TYR A 58 -9.20 -4.36 -7.09
N ARG A 59 -10.48 -4.22 -7.41
CA ARG A 59 -11.37 -5.34 -7.76
C ARG A 59 -11.01 -5.94 -9.11
N ALA A 60 -11.29 -7.23 -9.28
CA ALA A 60 -11.07 -7.98 -10.51
C ALA A 60 -12.11 -9.10 -10.71
N GLY A 61 -12.02 -9.79 -11.83
CA GLY A 61 -12.90 -10.89 -12.21
C GLY A 61 -14.11 -10.43 -13.03
N PRO A 62 -14.84 -11.38 -13.63
CA PRO A 62 -16.02 -11.09 -14.47
C PRO A 62 -17.15 -10.33 -13.75
N LEU A 63 -17.26 -10.49 -12.43
CA LEU A 63 -18.25 -9.80 -11.59
C LEU A 63 -17.65 -8.60 -10.84
N ALA A 64 -16.53 -8.04 -11.28
CA ALA A 64 -15.87 -6.92 -10.62
C ALA A 64 -16.79 -5.69 -10.44
N SER A 65 -17.79 -5.50 -11.30
CA SER A 65 -18.77 -4.40 -11.17
C SER A 65 -19.62 -4.48 -9.90
N PHE A 66 -19.72 -5.64 -9.26
CA PHE A 66 -20.42 -5.83 -7.99
C PHE A 66 -19.55 -5.67 -6.76
N GLY A 67 -18.23 -5.46 -6.95
CA GLY A 67 -17.29 -5.18 -5.88
C GLY A 67 -16.85 -3.73 -5.89
N HIS A 68 -15.98 -3.38 -4.96
CA HIS A 68 -15.41 -2.05 -4.79
C HIS A 68 -13.89 -2.09 -4.85
N ASN A 69 -13.27 -0.99 -5.28
CA ASN A 69 -11.87 -0.73 -4.96
C ASN A 69 -11.79 -0.22 -3.53
N HIS A 70 -10.76 -0.59 -2.79
CA HIS A 70 -10.62 -0.25 -1.39
C HIS A 70 -9.37 0.60 -1.13
N VAL A 71 -9.52 1.60 -0.25
CA VAL A 71 -8.42 2.37 0.33
C VAL A 71 -8.25 1.89 1.77
N ILE A 72 -7.08 1.38 2.11
CA ILE A 72 -6.78 0.84 3.43
C ILE A 72 -5.61 1.65 4.00
N VAL A 73 -5.80 2.28 5.16
CA VAL A 73 -4.84 3.23 5.74
C VAL A 73 -4.50 2.85 7.17
N SER A 74 -3.22 3.00 7.54
CA SER A 74 -2.78 2.99 8.93
C SER A 74 -1.87 4.18 9.20
N HIS A 75 -2.09 4.83 10.33
CA HIS A 75 -1.20 5.87 10.89
C HIS A 75 -0.38 5.33 12.09
N ALA A 76 -0.55 4.07 12.46
CA ALA A 76 0.10 3.49 13.63
C ALA A 76 1.46 2.84 13.29
N VAL A 77 2.26 3.48 12.44
CA VAL A 77 3.61 3.03 12.14
C VAL A 77 4.52 3.40 13.30
N VAL A 78 5.14 2.42 13.94
CA VAL A 78 6.13 2.62 15.01
C VAL A 78 7.47 2.02 14.62
N GLY A 79 8.54 2.45 15.24
CA GLY A 79 9.86 1.88 14.98
C GLY A 79 11.01 2.81 15.25
N LEU A 80 12.17 2.38 14.79
CA LEU A 80 13.44 3.08 14.96
C LEU A 80 14.16 3.22 13.62
N LEU A 81 14.73 4.39 13.40
CA LEU A 81 15.66 4.69 12.33
C LEU A 81 17.04 4.90 12.96
N GLN A 82 18.03 4.17 12.48
CA GLN A 82 19.46 4.40 12.77
C GLN A 82 20.05 5.16 11.60
N ILE A 83 20.41 6.42 11.80
CA ILE A 83 21.09 7.24 10.80
C ILE A 83 22.60 7.07 10.98
N GLY A 84 23.27 6.63 9.92
CA GLY A 84 24.72 6.59 9.79
C GLY A 84 25.27 7.85 9.15
N ASN A 85 26.57 7.89 8.85
CA ASN A 85 27.19 9.01 8.12
C ASN A 85 26.76 9.01 6.64
N THR A 86 26.34 7.88 6.13
CA THR A 86 25.85 7.67 4.75
C THR A 86 24.52 6.93 4.76
N ILE A 87 23.80 6.96 3.62
CA ILE A 87 22.58 6.17 3.44
C ILE A 87 22.85 4.68 3.64
N SER A 88 23.94 4.17 3.10
CA SER A 88 24.30 2.75 3.19
C SER A 88 24.70 2.28 4.60
N GLU A 89 25.07 3.20 5.48
CA GLU A 89 25.35 2.93 6.90
C GLU A 89 24.10 3.08 7.78
N SER A 90 22.98 3.54 7.20
CA SER A 90 21.73 3.73 7.90
C SER A 90 20.89 2.45 7.84
N SER A 91 19.97 2.29 8.80
CA SER A 91 19.05 1.16 8.84
C SER A 91 17.78 1.52 9.59
N PHE A 92 16.71 0.74 9.40
CA PHE A 92 15.47 0.93 10.14
C PHE A 92 14.77 -0.39 10.43
N SER A 93 13.93 -0.36 11.47
CA SER A 93 12.99 -1.41 11.80
C SER A 93 11.65 -0.78 12.17
N LEU A 94 10.59 -1.19 11.47
CA LEU A 94 9.24 -0.68 11.65
C LEU A 94 8.30 -1.82 12.04
N SER A 95 7.27 -1.49 12.79
CA SER A 95 6.13 -2.34 13.09
C SER A 95 4.83 -1.59 12.85
N VAL A 96 3.83 -2.31 12.35
CA VAL A 96 2.48 -1.79 12.12
C VAL A 96 1.48 -2.76 12.72
N PRO A 97 0.72 -2.35 13.76
CA PRO A 97 -0.34 -3.19 14.31
C PRO A 97 -1.41 -3.45 13.24
N VAL A 98 -1.72 -4.72 12.99
CA VAL A 98 -2.66 -5.13 11.94
C VAL A 98 -4.06 -4.57 12.18
N GLU A 99 -4.48 -4.47 13.43
CA GLU A 99 -5.76 -3.90 13.84
C GLU A 99 -5.87 -2.38 13.58
N SER A 100 -4.76 -1.67 13.35
CA SER A 100 -4.75 -0.24 13.07
C SER A 100 -5.22 0.13 11.67
N PHE A 101 -5.33 -0.83 10.78
CA PHE A 101 -5.79 -0.57 9.42
C PHE A 101 -7.28 -0.19 9.39
N VAL A 102 -7.57 0.98 8.84
CA VAL A 102 -8.91 1.50 8.57
C VAL A 102 -9.23 1.27 7.09
N VAL A 103 -10.39 0.70 6.84
CA VAL A 103 -10.88 0.39 5.48
C VAL A 103 -11.86 1.46 5.04
N ASP A 104 -11.59 2.07 3.90
CA ASP A 104 -12.50 2.97 3.19
C ASP A 104 -12.97 4.17 4.02
N ASP A 105 -12.03 4.80 4.74
CA ASP A 105 -12.29 6.12 5.30
C ASP A 105 -12.67 7.11 4.20
N ALA A 106 -13.72 7.89 4.43
CA ALA A 106 -14.31 8.76 3.40
C ALA A 106 -13.31 9.78 2.85
N GLN A 107 -12.52 10.41 3.74
CA GLN A 107 -11.51 11.39 3.35
C GLN A 107 -10.40 10.74 2.53
N SER A 108 -9.90 9.60 2.98
CA SER A 108 -8.85 8.85 2.27
C SER A 108 -9.29 8.42 0.87
N ARG A 109 -10.56 8.05 0.70
CA ARG A 109 -11.13 7.72 -0.63
C ARG A 109 -11.20 8.94 -1.55
N LEU A 110 -11.63 10.09 -1.03
CA LEU A 110 -11.71 11.33 -1.81
C LEU A 110 -10.34 11.77 -2.35
N GLU A 111 -9.28 11.55 -1.57
CA GLU A 111 -7.90 11.87 -1.95
C GLU A 111 -7.38 11.00 -3.10
N GLU A 112 -7.91 9.80 -3.29
CA GLU A 112 -7.50 8.86 -4.35
C GLU A 112 -8.29 9.03 -5.67
N GLY A 113 -9.29 9.92 -5.70
CA GLY A 113 -9.98 10.35 -6.90
C GLY A 113 -10.95 9.33 -7.48
N SER A 114 -11.14 9.38 -8.81
CA SER A 114 -12.26 8.72 -9.51
C SER A 114 -12.28 7.19 -9.44
N ASP A 115 -11.16 6.55 -9.19
CA ASP A 115 -11.09 5.09 -9.07
C ASP A 115 -11.67 4.58 -7.73
N PHE A 116 -11.89 5.50 -6.78
CA PHE A 116 -12.46 5.22 -5.45
C PHE A 116 -13.70 6.09 -5.18
N PRO A 117 -14.72 6.02 -6.05
CA PRO A 117 -15.87 6.91 -5.96
C PRO A 117 -16.75 6.57 -4.74
N GLY A 118 -17.37 7.62 -4.21
CA GLY A 118 -18.46 7.56 -3.26
C GLY A 118 -18.11 6.97 -1.90
N ASP A 119 -19.12 6.93 -1.06
CA ASP A 119 -19.07 6.24 0.22
C ASP A 119 -19.36 4.75 0.04
N ILE A 120 -18.66 3.94 0.80
CA ILE A 120 -18.94 2.51 0.94
C ILE A 120 -19.82 2.32 2.17
N ALA A 121 -20.84 1.48 2.05
CA ALA A 121 -21.70 1.16 3.18
C ALA A 121 -20.93 0.50 4.33
N GLU A 122 -21.27 0.82 5.58
CA GLU A 122 -20.53 0.40 6.77
C GLU A 122 -20.45 -1.13 6.93
N ASP A 123 -21.49 -1.86 6.51
CA ASP A 123 -21.48 -3.32 6.50
C ASP A 123 -20.46 -3.88 5.50
N ALA A 124 -20.30 -3.25 4.33
CA ALA A 124 -19.30 -3.63 3.34
C ALA A 124 -17.86 -3.31 3.83
N LYS A 125 -17.63 -2.14 4.44
CA LYS A 125 -16.34 -1.80 5.07
C LYS A 125 -15.98 -2.82 6.16
N SER A 126 -16.94 -3.11 7.05
CA SER A 126 -16.78 -4.08 8.12
C SER A 126 -16.54 -5.50 7.59
N GLY A 127 -17.20 -5.88 6.50
CA GLY A 127 -16.99 -7.14 5.80
C GLY A 127 -15.57 -7.25 5.25
N THR A 128 -15.10 -6.23 4.54
CA THR A 128 -13.74 -6.15 4.01
C THR A 128 -12.71 -6.22 5.12
N ARG A 129 -12.91 -5.46 6.21
CA ARG A 129 -12.01 -5.49 7.37
C ARG A 129 -11.95 -6.88 8.01
N ARG A 130 -13.09 -7.55 8.22
CA ARG A 130 -13.11 -8.93 8.75
C ARG A 130 -12.35 -9.91 7.85
N ASN A 131 -12.53 -9.82 6.54
CA ASN A 131 -11.80 -10.67 5.60
C ASN A 131 -10.30 -10.42 5.64
N MET A 132 -9.88 -9.15 5.69
CA MET A 132 -8.48 -8.75 5.77
C MET A 132 -7.81 -9.25 7.05
N LEU A 133 -8.48 -9.12 8.21
CA LEU A 133 -7.94 -9.51 9.51
C LEU A 133 -8.06 -11.02 9.80
N GLY A 134 -8.84 -11.74 9.00
CA GLY A 134 -9.10 -13.15 9.19
C GLY A 134 -7.92 -14.06 8.88
N THR A 135 -8.04 -15.33 9.30
CA THR A 135 -7.03 -16.38 9.17
C THR A 135 -6.61 -16.69 7.73
N ALA A 136 -7.47 -16.37 6.76
CA ALA A 136 -7.16 -16.55 5.33
C ALA A 136 -6.23 -15.48 4.76
N MET A 137 -6.01 -14.36 5.46
CA MET A 137 -5.15 -13.26 5.01
C MET A 137 -4.10 -12.89 6.06
N LEU A 138 -4.40 -11.94 6.96
CA LEU A 138 -3.42 -11.41 7.89
C LEU A 138 -3.38 -12.18 9.22
N ASP A 139 -4.42 -12.96 9.53
CA ASP A 139 -4.55 -13.72 10.77
C ASP A 139 -4.18 -12.90 12.01
N ALA A 140 -4.87 -11.77 12.18
CA ALA A 140 -4.54 -10.76 13.17
C ALA A 140 -4.54 -11.29 14.61
N ALA A 141 -5.26 -12.38 14.88
CA ALA A 141 -5.31 -13.02 16.21
C ALA A 141 -3.98 -13.72 16.55
N GLU A 142 -3.32 -14.32 15.56
CA GLU A 142 -2.03 -15.00 15.75
C GLU A 142 -0.85 -14.08 15.44
N PHE A 143 -1.01 -13.20 14.44
CA PHE A 143 0.03 -12.29 13.97
C PHE A 143 -0.44 -10.83 14.06
N PRO A 144 -0.41 -10.22 15.26
CA PRO A 144 -0.99 -8.89 15.48
C PRO A 144 -0.20 -7.74 14.84
N GLU A 145 0.99 -8.00 14.30
CA GLU A 145 1.87 -6.96 13.76
C GLU A 145 2.49 -7.37 12.41
N ILE A 146 2.64 -6.39 11.53
CA ILE A 146 3.47 -6.47 10.34
C ILE A 146 4.84 -5.90 10.68
N GLY A 147 5.90 -6.70 10.52
CA GLY A 147 7.27 -6.27 10.72
C GLY A 147 7.94 -5.90 9.40
N VAL A 148 8.74 -4.81 9.41
CA VAL A 148 9.55 -4.37 8.26
C VAL A 148 10.95 -4.04 8.75
N LYS A 149 11.99 -4.62 8.12
CA LYS A 149 13.39 -4.32 8.44
C LYS A 149 14.16 -4.02 7.17
N SER A 150 15.00 -3.00 7.20
CA SER A 150 15.95 -2.77 6.13
C SER A 150 17.08 -3.80 6.19
N VAL A 151 17.43 -4.35 5.04
CA VAL A 151 18.61 -5.23 4.83
C VAL A 151 19.77 -4.39 4.30
N ALA A 152 19.46 -3.54 3.32
CA ALA A 152 20.41 -2.61 2.72
C ALA A 152 19.70 -1.33 2.28
N LEU A 153 20.41 -0.22 2.33
CA LEU A 153 19.99 1.06 1.78
C LEU A 153 21.03 1.54 0.77
N ALA A 154 20.58 2.04 -0.37
CA ALA A 154 21.45 2.55 -1.42
C ALA A 154 20.86 3.80 -2.08
N GLY A 155 21.72 4.61 -2.70
CA GLY A 155 21.33 5.80 -3.46
C GLY A 155 21.66 7.10 -2.81
N THR A 156 20.90 8.13 -3.15
CA THR A 156 21.03 9.51 -2.63
C THR A 156 19.70 9.93 -1.99
N PRO A 157 19.65 11.01 -1.19
CA PRO A 157 18.40 11.45 -0.57
C PRO A 157 17.21 11.61 -1.53
N GLY A 158 17.48 12.07 -2.76
CA GLY A 158 16.44 12.22 -3.79
C GLY A 158 16.00 10.91 -4.47
N ALA A 159 16.74 9.82 -4.29
CA ALA A 159 16.45 8.51 -4.90
C ALA A 159 17.10 7.39 -4.09
N VAL A 160 16.45 6.97 -3.02
CA VAL A 160 16.89 5.86 -2.16
C VAL A 160 16.17 4.59 -2.61
N THR A 161 16.88 3.47 -2.56
CA THR A 161 16.31 2.14 -2.65
C THR A 161 16.63 1.38 -1.37
N ALA A 162 15.63 0.76 -0.76
CA ALA A 162 15.79 -0.13 0.39
C ALA A 162 15.48 -1.57 -0.01
N ASP A 163 16.40 -2.48 0.26
CA ASP A 163 16.07 -3.91 0.31
C ASP A 163 15.54 -4.20 1.70
N LEU A 164 14.36 -4.82 1.76
CA LEU A 164 13.57 -5.00 2.96
C LEU A 164 13.26 -6.47 3.20
N THR A 165 13.29 -6.88 4.46
CA THR A 165 12.60 -8.07 4.93
C THR A 165 11.26 -7.66 5.54
N LEU A 166 10.19 -8.29 5.08
CA LEU A 166 8.84 -8.18 5.60
C LEU A 166 8.46 -9.43 6.36
N ASN A 167 7.82 -9.28 7.51
CA ASN A 167 7.13 -10.37 8.21
C ASN A 167 5.64 -10.05 8.23
N ILE A 168 4.83 -10.83 7.51
CA ILE A 168 3.39 -10.66 7.37
C ILE A 168 2.72 -12.01 7.60
N ALA A 169 1.78 -12.09 8.54
CA ALA A 169 1.08 -13.33 8.88
C ALA A 169 2.05 -14.52 9.10
N GLY A 170 3.14 -14.29 9.83
CA GLY A 170 4.18 -15.28 10.14
C GLY A 170 5.07 -15.70 8.96
N ARG A 171 4.91 -15.06 7.79
CA ARG A 171 5.70 -15.34 6.58
C ARG A 171 6.73 -14.25 6.34
N GLU A 172 7.95 -14.66 6.07
CA GLU A 172 9.02 -13.76 5.70
C GLU A 172 9.14 -13.66 4.17
N SER A 173 9.28 -12.44 3.67
CA SER A 173 9.50 -12.13 2.26
C SER A 173 10.49 -10.98 2.11
N THR A 174 11.10 -10.87 0.94
CA THR A 174 12.02 -9.78 0.61
C THR A 174 11.47 -8.97 -0.56
N ILE A 175 11.54 -7.65 -0.43
CA ILE A 175 11.17 -6.72 -1.49
C ILE A 175 12.20 -5.58 -1.58
N SER A 176 12.19 -4.88 -2.72
CA SER A 176 12.96 -3.65 -2.90
C SER A 176 12.00 -2.48 -3.04
N ALA A 177 12.17 -1.44 -2.20
CA ALA A 177 11.28 -0.28 -2.12
C ALA A 177 12.02 1.01 -2.47
N PRO A 178 11.61 1.73 -3.53
CA PRO A 178 12.13 3.05 -3.85
C PRO A 178 11.44 4.13 -3.01
N PHE A 179 12.19 5.14 -2.56
CA PHE A 179 11.65 6.30 -1.88
C PHE A 179 12.56 7.53 -1.99
N THR A 180 12.02 8.67 -1.62
CA THR A 180 12.76 9.92 -1.50
C THR A 180 12.82 10.37 -0.04
N LEU A 181 13.91 11.01 0.34
CA LEU A 181 14.07 11.67 1.62
C LEU A 181 13.93 13.17 1.44
N GLN A 182 13.11 13.77 2.27
CA GLN A 182 12.91 15.21 2.38
C GLN A 182 13.04 15.59 3.85
N GLY A 183 13.45 16.81 4.12
CA GLY A 183 13.53 17.20 5.51
C GLY A 183 14.03 18.62 5.69
N ASP A 184 13.89 19.07 6.93
CA ASP A 184 14.41 20.33 7.45
C ASP A 184 15.17 20.08 8.76
N ALA A 185 15.44 21.14 9.52
CA ALA A 185 16.16 21.06 10.80
C ALA A 185 15.42 20.26 11.89
N HIS A 186 14.11 19.99 11.71
CA HIS A 186 13.25 19.42 12.74
C HIS A 186 12.64 18.07 12.36
N ARG A 187 12.61 17.73 11.08
CA ARG A 187 11.94 16.53 10.60
C ARG A 187 12.59 15.95 9.34
N LEU A 188 12.78 14.64 9.35
CA LEU A 188 13.06 13.85 8.16
C LEU A 188 11.77 13.14 7.73
N THR A 189 11.50 13.09 6.44
CA THR A 189 10.34 12.39 5.89
C THR A 189 10.78 11.51 4.73
N ALA A 190 10.49 10.21 4.81
CA ALA A 190 10.61 9.28 3.70
C ALA A 190 9.25 9.14 3.01
N THR A 191 9.21 9.31 1.69
CA THR A 191 7.98 9.19 0.90
C THR A 191 8.22 8.28 -0.29
N GLY A 192 7.34 7.29 -0.48
CA GLY A 192 7.43 6.37 -1.59
C GLY A 192 6.08 5.88 -2.07
N SER A 193 6.08 5.37 -3.30
CA SER A 193 4.93 4.70 -3.91
C SER A 193 5.43 3.58 -4.78
N MET A 194 4.86 2.39 -4.65
CA MET A 194 5.26 1.22 -5.41
C MET A 194 4.10 0.24 -5.61
N GLN A 195 4.14 -0.47 -6.71
CA GLN A 195 3.27 -1.62 -6.90
C GLN A 195 3.81 -2.80 -6.08
N LEU A 196 2.92 -3.42 -5.31
CA LEU A 196 3.22 -4.58 -4.48
C LEU A 196 2.28 -5.72 -4.85
N GLN A 197 2.81 -6.91 -5.10
CA GLN A 197 2.00 -8.10 -5.34
C GLN A 197 1.73 -8.82 -4.04
N GLN A 198 0.48 -9.12 -3.75
CA GLN A 198 0.07 -9.85 -2.54
C GLN A 198 0.77 -11.22 -2.47
N THR A 199 0.85 -11.92 -3.61
CA THR A 199 1.55 -13.22 -3.70
C THR A 199 3.05 -13.12 -3.41
N ALA A 200 3.71 -12.01 -3.81
CA ALA A 200 5.14 -11.79 -3.53
C ALA A 200 5.44 -11.61 -2.03
N ILE A 201 4.44 -11.20 -1.25
CA ILE A 201 4.56 -11.06 0.22
C ILE A 201 3.86 -12.18 0.98
N GLY A 202 3.59 -13.31 0.31
CA GLY A 202 3.04 -14.51 0.92
C GLY A 202 1.52 -14.49 1.16
N LEU A 203 0.79 -13.48 0.69
CA LEU A 203 -0.66 -13.41 0.80
C LEU A 203 -1.35 -14.00 -0.43
N THR A 204 -2.57 -14.51 -0.24
CA THR A 204 -3.42 -14.95 -1.34
C THR A 204 -4.51 -13.89 -1.58
N PRO A 205 -4.62 -13.32 -2.79
CA PRO A 205 -5.65 -12.35 -3.10
C PRO A 205 -7.05 -12.89 -2.79
N TYR A 206 -7.87 -12.09 -2.11
CA TYR A 206 -9.23 -12.49 -1.76
C TYR A 206 -10.07 -12.80 -2.99
N SER A 207 -10.78 -13.91 -2.97
CA SER A 207 -11.56 -14.42 -4.09
C SER A 207 -12.87 -15.07 -3.63
N LEU A 208 -13.96 -14.76 -4.32
CA LEU A 208 -15.27 -15.36 -4.14
C LEU A 208 -15.76 -15.99 -5.46
N LEU A 209 -16.72 -16.92 -5.34
CA LEU A 209 -17.39 -17.55 -6.49
C LEU A 209 -16.38 -18.10 -7.52
N HIS A 210 -15.34 -18.79 -7.06
CA HIS A 210 -14.29 -19.38 -7.91
C HIS A 210 -13.60 -18.35 -8.82
N GLY A 211 -13.31 -17.16 -8.29
CA GLY A 211 -12.63 -16.10 -9.03
C GLY A 211 -13.54 -15.15 -9.82
N ALA A 212 -14.85 -15.36 -9.77
CA ALA A 212 -15.77 -14.46 -10.48
C ALA A 212 -15.78 -13.04 -9.86
N LEU A 213 -15.63 -12.92 -8.55
CA LEU A 213 -15.38 -11.68 -7.83
C LEU A 213 -14.10 -11.84 -7.00
N GLN A 214 -13.12 -11.04 -7.27
CA GLN A 214 -11.82 -11.13 -6.61
C GLN A 214 -11.11 -9.78 -6.52
N VAL A 215 -10.06 -9.71 -5.73
CA VAL A 215 -9.10 -8.60 -5.71
C VAL A 215 -7.97 -8.89 -6.68
N GLN A 216 -7.39 -7.84 -7.28
CA GLN A 216 -6.16 -7.99 -8.05
C GLN A 216 -5.01 -8.41 -7.13
N ASP A 217 -4.08 -9.20 -7.66
CA ASP A 217 -2.84 -9.52 -6.94
C ASP A 217 -2.00 -8.26 -6.70
N ALA A 218 -1.92 -7.41 -7.70
CA ALA A 218 -1.23 -6.13 -7.61
C ALA A 218 -2.06 -5.11 -6.83
N MET A 219 -1.44 -4.48 -5.84
CA MET A 219 -1.95 -3.33 -5.10
C MET A 219 -0.92 -2.20 -5.17
N LEU A 220 -1.36 -0.96 -4.99
CA LEU A 220 -0.47 0.19 -4.89
C LEU A 220 -0.23 0.52 -3.42
N LEU A 221 1.01 0.40 -2.98
CA LEU A 221 1.46 0.88 -1.67
C LEU A 221 1.95 2.32 -1.82
N LYS A 222 1.43 3.22 -1.01
CA LYS A 222 1.97 4.57 -0.77
C LYS A 222 2.36 4.67 0.69
N PHE A 223 3.46 5.35 0.98
CA PHE A 223 3.86 5.58 2.36
C PHE A 223 4.50 6.94 2.55
N LYS A 224 4.31 7.47 3.73
CA LYS A 224 4.97 8.65 4.27
C LYS A 224 5.40 8.31 5.69
N ILE A 225 6.70 8.29 5.94
CA ILE A 225 7.26 7.99 7.26
C ILE A 225 7.98 9.23 7.76
N ALA A 226 7.53 9.77 8.86
CA ALA A 226 8.06 10.97 9.48
C ALA A 226 8.91 10.62 10.70
N VAL A 227 10.01 11.32 10.84
CA VAL A 227 10.97 11.16 11.94
C VAL A 227 11.32 12.56 12.46
N PRO A 228 11.03 12.88 13.73
CA PRO A 228 11.52 14.11 14.34
C PRO A 228 13.05 14.04 14.49
N ILE A 229 13.72 15.13 14.14
CA ILE A 229 15.20 15.22 14.20
C ILE A 229 15.67 15.87 15.50
N GLU A 230 14.74 16.37 16.30
CA GLU A 230 15.12 16.95 17.59
C GLU A 230 15.83 15.90 18.44
N LYS A 231 17.07 16.20 18.78
CA LYS A 231 17.86 15.35 19.68
C LYS A 231 17.15 15.38 21.03
N GLU A 232 16.60 14.25 21.46
CA GLU A 232 16.09 14.10 22.82
C GLU A 232 17.24 14.55 23.76
N PRO A 233 17.03 15.52 24.70
CA PRO A 233 18.06 15.87 25.64
C PRO A 233 18.50 14.60 26.35
N ALA A 234 19.79 14.33 26.35
CA ALA A 234 20.37 13.21 27.12
C ALA A 234 20.06 13.46 28.59
N ASP A 235 19.25 12.61 29.19
CA ASP A 235 19.04 12.55 30.65
C ASP A 235 20.35 12.18 31.36
#